data_8fe557908e2c1b829c9d80ee1882b3cd
#
_entry.id   8fe557908e2c1b829c9d80ee1882b3cd
#
_cell.length_a   1.000
_cell.length_b   1.000
_cell.length_c   1.000
_cell.angle_alpha   90.00
_cell.angle_beta   90.00
_cell.angle_gamma   90.00
#
_symmetry.space_group_name_H-M   'P 1'
#
loop_
_entity.id
_entity.type
_entity.pdbx_description
1 polymer ?
#
loop_
_entity_poly.entity_id
_entity_poly.type
_entity_poly.pdbx_seq_one_letter_code
_entity_poly.pdbx_strand_id
1 'polypeptide(L)'
;MSPQLTFRRQKADIEVTDALRRRLDARTSLDPDFWSFSHLRSRSGNHALFQYPAMMVPELQGALLDDLRAVSPGSGLVYDPFAGSGTVMLESLYRGMDFHGSDINPLAILLCQVKANPPSVAAGESAVARVAARAATIKSPTMPVFAGVDKWFKPEIKLGLAQLRRAILDEEQLVDRQFLWVCLAETIRLVSNSRISTFKLHTYTSEEIARRETDAIKAFKSVGSQNVAHLKQHWERLDLLPASGKKPHVLLLPGSVSDSWIAPRQADVLMTSPPYGDNKTTVPYGQHSYLPLQWIFHADIPGVFDESLLESTHRIDLMSLGGSFKQADASRDELCKKSATLREWLPRIDERPALRKKVLSFVRDYQRALSNLSPRLKNGAFCFFTLGERRVGKQTFPFVDITRELLIADGHEEVMTIERVLPGSRKRMAAKNSQGATMAQERVLVTRAWGAGE
;
A
#
# COMPACT_ATOMS: atom_id res chain seq x y z
N MET A 1 30.12 -27.23 5.02
CA MET A 1 30.52 -26.26 6.07
C MET A 1 30.97 -27.02 7.31
N SER A 2 31.98 -26.53 8.05
CA SER A 2 32.40 -27.23 9.29
C SER A 2 31.35 -27.00 10.40
N PRO A 3 31.14 -27.98 11.30
CA PRO A 3 30.18 -27.85 12.42
C PRO A 3 30.43 -26.61 13.30
N GLN A 4 31.68 -26.19 13.44
CA GLN A 4 32.05 -24.98 14.19
C GLN A 4 31.63 -23.68 13.50
N LEU A 5 31.63 -23.61 12.17
CA LEU A 5 31.15 -22.47 11.41
C LEU A 5 29.61 -22.35 11.48
N THR A 6 28.90 -23.47 11.43
CA THR A 6 27.47 -23.54 11.59
C THR A 6 27.04 -23.10 12.99
N PHE A 7 27.71 -23.57 14.04
CA PHE A 7 27.41 -23.17 15.42
C PHE A 7 27.69 -21.68 15.69
N ARG A 8 28.79 -21.12 15.17
CA ARG A 8 29.10 -19.70 15.31
C ARG A 8 28.08 -18.82 14.57
N ARG A 9 27.62 -19.25 13.40
CA ARG A 9 26.60 -18.56 12.63
C ARG A 9 25.26 -18.54 13.38
N GLN A 10 24.82 -19.67 13.92
CA GLN A 10 23.59 -19.75 14.74
C GLN A 10 23.66 -18.84 15.98
N LYS A 11 24.81 -18.78 16.66
CA LYS A 11 24.99 -17.91 17.83
C LYS A 11 24.89 -16.43 17.46
N ALA A 12 25.54 -15.99 16.40
CA ALA A 12 25.44 -14.60 15.92
C ALA A 12 24.01 -14.22 15.51
N ASP A 13 23.29 -15.14 14.89
CA ASP A 13 21.90 -14.93 14.50
C ASP A 13 20.96 -14.78 15.70
N ILE A 14 21.14 -15.59 16.74
CA ILE A 14 20.40 -15.47 18.01
C ILE A 14 20.71 -14.12 18.68
N GLU A 15 21.96 -13.73 18.76
CA GLU A 15 22.40 -12.46 19.37
C GLU A 15 21.75 -11.25 18.66
N VAL A 16 21.68 -11.23 17.32
CA VAL A 16 21.04 -10.17 16.54
C VAL A 16 19.53 -10.16 16.78
N THR A 17 18.88 -11.33 16.81
CA THR A 17 17.44 -11.44 17.07
C THR A 17 17.08 -10.90 18.47
N ASP A 18 17.85 -11.30 19.49
CA ASP A 18 17.66 -10.83 20.86
C ASP A 18 17.98 -9.34 21.02
N ALA A 19 18.96 -8.83 20.29
CA ALA A 19 19.28 -7.41 20.28
C ALA A 19 18.13 -6.58 19.67
N LEU A 20 17.53 -7.04 18.56
CA LEU A 20 16.36 -6.39 17.98
C LEU A 20 15.18 -6.42 18.95
N ARG A 21 14.85 -7.59 19.53
CA ARG A 21 13.78 -7.72 20.52
C ARG A 21 13.95 -6.74 21.68
N ARG A 22 15.13 -6.68 22.29
CA ARG A 22 15.42 -5.74 23.39
C ARG A 22 15.23 -4.28 23.00
N ARG A 23 15.61 -3.88 21.77
CA ARG A 23 15.40 -2.50 21.31
C ARG A 23 13.92 -2.14 21.14
N LEU A 24 13.17 -3.03 20.52
CA LEU A 24 11.72 -2.83 20.31
C LEU A 24 10.97 -2.80 21.66
N ASP A 25 11.31 -3.71 22.59
CA ASP A 25 10.75 -3.73 23.95
C ASP A 25 11.11 -2.47 24.75
N ALA A 26 12.35 -1.97 24.61
CA ALA A 26 12.79 -0.76 25.30
C ALA A 26 11.96 0.46 24.89
N ARG A 27 11.54 0.57 23.64
CA ARG A 27 10.67 1.67 23.20
C ARG A 27 9.30 1.59 23.85
N THR A 28 8.70 0.40 23.92
CA THR A 28 7.41 0.17 24.59
C THR A 28 7.52 0.40 26.11
N SER A 29 8.65 0.04 26.71
CA SER A 29 8.89 0.22 28.17
C SER A 29 9.06 1.70 28.53
N LEU A 30 9.66 2.50 27.65
CA LEU A 30 9.83 3.95 27.85
C LEU A 30 8.54 4.73 27.57
N ASP A 31 7.77 4.33 26.58
CA ASP A 31 6.49 4.92 26.20
C ASP A 31 5.56 3.81 25.70
N PRO A 32 4.56 3.38 26.50
CA PRO A 32 3.60 2.34 26.08
C PRO A 32 2.81 2.68 24.81
N ASP A 33 2.65 3.97 24.50
CA ASP A 33 1.96 4.46 23.30
C ASP A 33 2.90 4.78 22.14
N PHE A 34 4.22 4.54 22.28
CA PHE A 34 5.24 4.87 21.27
C PHE A 34 4.81 4.43 19.87
N TRP A 35 4.42 3.17 19.70
CA TRP A 35 4.07 2.59 18.39
C TRP A 35 2.75 3.11 17.81
N SER A 36 1.95 3.81 18.60
CA SER A 36 0.67 4.39 18.15
C SER A 36 0.86 5.65 17.33
N PHE A 37 1.95 6.41 17.53
CA PHE A 37 2.22 7.69 16.89
C PHE A 37 0.98 8.60 16.88
N SER A 38 0.28 8.67 18.02
CA SER A 38 -1.01 9.33 18.18
C SER A 38 -0.94 10.85 18.06
N HIS A 39 0.24 11.44 18.32
CA HIS A 39 0.50 12.87 18.22
C HIS A 39 0.57 13.36 16.77
N LEU A 40 0.78 12.49 15.78
CA LEU A 40 0.90 12.86 14.38
C LEU A 40 -0.49 12.98 13.74
N ARG A 41 -0.78 14.16 13.20
CA ARG A 41 -2.10 14.49 12.64
C ARG A 41 -2.16 14.44 11.12
N SER A 42 -1.05 14.67 10.44
CA SER A 42 -0.97 14.73 8.97
C SER A 42 0.32 14.09 8.48
N ARG A 43 0.30 13.65 7.23
CA ARG A 43 1.50 13.21 6.51
C ARG A 43 2.21 14.43 5.92
N SER A 44 3.53 14.31 5.71
CA SER A 44 4.38 15.33 5.14
C SER A 44 5.20 14.78 3.96
N GLY A 45 5.80 15.68 3.19
CA GLY A 45 6.61 15.33 2.04
C GLY A 45 5.85 14.42 1.07
N ASN A 46 6.57 13.58 0.36
CA ASN A 46 5.98 12.71 -0.66
C ASN A 46 5.00 11.65 -0.11
N HIS A 47 4.90 11.45 1.22
CA HIS A 47 3.82 10.65 1.78
C HIS A 47 2.43 11.27 1.60
N ALA A 48 2.35 12.58 1.37
CA ALA A 48 1.10 13.34 1.28
C ALA A 48 0.62 13.65 -0.15
N LEU A 49 1.35 13.26 -1.21
CA LEU A 49 1.04 13.60 -2.61
C LEU A 49 -0.34 13.16 -3.08
N PHE A 50 -0.89 12.11 -2.49
CA PHE A 50 -2.21 11.57 -2.84
C PHE A 50 -2.84 10.87 -1.63
N GLN A 51 -4.16 11.01 -1.47
CA GLN A 51 -4.90 10.33 -0.41
C GLN A 51 -5.25 8.90 -0.82
N TYR A 52 -4.31 7.98 -0.62
CA TYR A 52 -4.52 6.56 -0.90
C TYR A 52 -5.20 5.85 0.28
N PRO A 53 -6.06 4.82 0.04
CA PRO A 53 -6.72 4.10 1.12
C PRO A 53 -5.73 3.34 2.02
N ALA A 54 -6.05 3.23 3.31
CA ALA A 54 -5.37 2.39 4.29
C ALA A 54 -3.82 2.49 4.29
N MET A 55 -3.29 3.69 4.10
CA MET A 55 -1.83 3.90 4.14
C MET A 55 -1.27 3.62 5.53
N MET A 56 -0.16 2.89 5.60
CA MET A 56 0.63 2.71 6.83
C MET A 56 1.10 4.05 7.43
N VAL A 57 1.52 4.03 8.68
CA VAL A 57 2.12 5.19 9.37
C VAL A 57 3.59 5.25 9.03
N PRO A 58 4.08 6.29 8.35
CA PRO A 58 5.48 6.38 7.94
C PRO A 58 6.46 6.27 9.10
N GLU A 59 6.19 6.97 10.18
CA GLU A 59 7.06 7.03 11.36
C GLU A 59 7.19 5.67 12.06
N LEU A 60 6.13 4.85 12.03
CA LEU A 60 6.17 3.47 12.52
C LEU A 60 7.16 2.64 11.69
N GLN A 61 7.01 2.67 10.36
CA GLN A 61 7.87 1.91 9.46
C GLN A 61 9.33 2.38 9.58
N GLY A 62 9.50 3.70 9.69
CA GLY A 62 10.80 4.31 9.90
C GLY A 62 11.47 3.86 11.18
N ALA A 63 10.78 3.90 12.32
CA ALA A 63 11.31 3.48 13.61
C ALA A 63 11.72 2.00 13.62
N LEU A 64 10.92 1.12 12.99
CA LEU A 64 11.26 -0.30 12.87
C LEU A 64 12.53 -0.52 12.04
N LEU A 65 12.70 0.22 10.93
CA LEU A 65 13.92 0.17 10.11
C LEU A 65 15.13 0.73 10.86
N ASP A 66 14.98 1.79 11.64
CA ASP A 66 16.07 2.36 12.44
C ASP A 66 16.56 1.37 13.50
N ASP A 67 15.64 0.71 14.22
CA ASP A 67 15.99 -0.27 15.22
C ASP A 67 16.64 -1.52 14.59
N LEU A 68 16.14 -1.96 13.43
CA LEU A 68 16.76 -3.05 12.69
C LEU A 68 18.19 -2.71 12.25
N ARG A 69 18.39 -1.54 11.63
CA ARG A 69 19.72 -1.13 11.15
C ARG A 69 20.73 -0.96 12.27
N ALA A 70 20.29 -0.59 13.47
CA ALA A 70 21.17 -0.49 14.63
C ALA A 70 21.75 -1.85 15.07
N VAL A 71 21.07 -2.95 14.80
CA VAL A 71 21.52 -4.31 15.14
C VAL A 71 21.99 -5.12 13.93
N SER A 72 21.56 -4.75 12.73
CA SER A 72 21.93 -5.39 11.46
C SER A 72 22.25 -4.31 10.39
N PRO A 73 23.38 -3.62 10.50
CA PRO A 73 23.72 -2.50 9.62
C PRO A 73 23.93 -2.91 8.15
N GLY A 74 24.15 -4.19 7.88
CA GLY A 74 24.26 -4.76 6.53
C GLY A 74 22.93 -4.99 5.81
N SER A 75 21.79 -4.80 6.47
CA SER A 75 20.46 -4.91 5.84
C SER A 75 20.27 -3.78 4.85
N GLY A 76 20.41 -4.06 3.55
CA GLY A 76 20.44 -3.05 2.49
C GLY A 76 19.23 -3.03 1.60
N LEU A 77 18.51 -4.16 1.43
CA LEU A 77 17.35 -4.27 0.54
C LEU A 77 16.07 -4.60 1.30
N VAL A 78 15.09 -3.71 1.18
CA VAL A 78 13.73 -3.89 1.71
C VAL A 78 12.78 -4.33 0.60
N TYR A 79 11.93 -5.30 0.89
CA TYR A 79 10.89 -5.79 -0.02
C TYR A 79 9.48 -5.57 0.56
N ASP A 80 8.58 -5.00 -0.25
CA ASP A 80 7.15 -4.87 0.06
C ASP A 80 6.30 -5.41 -1.11
N PRO A 81 5.71 -6.61 -0.98
CA PRO A 81 4.88 -7.22 -2.01
C PRO A 81 3.47 -6.63 -2.14
N PHE A 82 3.10 -5.71 -1.25
CA PHE A 82 1.83 -4.98 -1.24
C PHE A 82 2.13 -3.47 -1.07
N ALA A 83 2.95 -2.94 -1.99
CA ALA A 83 3.58 -1.62 -1.86
C ALA A 83 2.57 -0.46 -1.66
N GLY A 84 1.34 -0.60 -2.17
CA GLY A 84 0.29 0.39 -2.05
C GLY A 84 0.77 1.78 -2.45
N SER A 85 0.67 2.72 -1.54
CA SER A 85 1.13 4.09 -1.78
C SER A 85 2.63 4.32 -1.57
N GLY A 86 3.44 3.27 -1.37
CA GLY A 86 4.90 3.37 -1.22
C GLY A 86 5.38 3.95 0.12
N THR A 87 4.67 3.67 1.22
CA THR A 87 5.09 4.14 2.54
C THR A 87 6.42 3.51 2.96
N VAL A 88 6.52 2.18 2.86
CA VAL A 88 7.76 1.45 3.18
C VAL A 88 8.89 1.88 2.25
N MET A 89 8.58 2.02 0.94
CA MET A 89 9.57 2.49 -0.05
C MET A 89 10.21 3.80 0.38
N LEU A 90 9.41 4.84 0.67
CA LEU A 90 9.95 6.14 1.05
C LEU A 90 10.77 6.06 2.34
N GLU A 91 10.31 5.33 3.36
CA GLU A 91 11.05 5.18 4.60
C GLU A 91 12.37 4.41 4.42
N SER A 92 12.41 3.46 3.45
CA SER A 92 13.65 2.80 3.03
C SER A 92 14.62 3.77 2.36
N LEU A 93 14.14 4.57 1.40
CA LEU A 93 14.93 5.56 0.68
C LEU A 93 15.51 6.62 1.63
N TYR A 94 14.73 7.11 2.59
CA TYR A 94 15.18 8.05 3.61
C TYR A 94 16.24 7.48 4.56
N ARG A 95 16.54 6.19 4.46
CA ARG A 95 17.59 5.49 5.22
C ARG A 95 18.72 4.96 4.33
N GLY A 96 18.72 5.33 3.05
CA GLY A 96 19.72 4.88 2.09
C GLY A 96 19.63 3.38 1.77
N MET A 97 18.44 2.75 1.94
CA MET A 97 18.21 1.34 1.66
C MET A 97 17.57 1.18 0.28
N ASP A 98 18.02 0.17 -0.47
CA ASP A 98 17.39 -0.23 -1.72
C ASP A 98 15.98 -0.78 -1.46
N PHE A 99 15.09 -0.66 -2.44
CA PHE A 99 13.71 -1.09 -2.30
C PHE A 99 13.24 -1.88 -3.52
N HIS A 100 12.63 -3.03 -3.26
CA HIS A 100 11.83 -3.75 -4.24
C HIS A 100 10.37 -3.79 -3.78
N GLY A 101 9.44 -3.53 -4.69
CA GLY A 101 8.02 -3.59 -4.36
C GLY A 101 7.16 -4.01 -5.53
N SER A 102 6.00 -4.56 -5.21
CA SER A 102 4.97 -4.89 -6.20
C SER A 102 3.59 -4.49 -5.72
N ASP A 103 2.73 -4.17 -6.67
CA ASP A 103 1.30 -3.96 -6.42
C ASP A 103 0.48 -4.30 -7.67
N ILE A 104 -0.70 -4.85 -7.47
CA ILE A 104 -1.64 -5.16 -8.55
C ILE A 104 -2.33 -3.91 -9.10
N ASN A 105 -2.38 -2.84 -8.30
CA ASN A 105 -3.06 -1.60 -8.64
C ASN A 105 -2.12 -0.66 -9.42
N PRO A 106 -2.39 -0.36 -10.71
CA PRO A 106 -1.53 0.52 -11.49
C PRO A 106 -1.38 1.94 -10.91
N LEU A 107 -2.42 2.45 -10.22
CA LEU A 107 -2.32 3.75 -9.55
C LEU A 107 -1.31 3.71 -8.40
N ALA A 108 -1.22 2.61 -7.66
CA ALA A 108 -0.20 2.42 -6.62
C ALA A 108 1.21 2.44 -7.21
N ILE A 109 1.42 1.75 -8.33
CA ILE A 109 2.71 1.74 -9.05
C ILE A 109 3.09 3.15 -9.52
N LEU A 110 2.15 3.90 -10.11
CA LEU A 110 2.40 5.29 -10.50
C LEU A 110 2.76 6.18 -9.30
N LEU A 111 2.05 6.03 -8.19
CA LEU A 111 2.36 6.76 -6.95
C LEU A 111 3.76 6.45 -6.43
N CYS A 112 4.13 5.17 -6.41
CA CYS A 112 5.48 4.74 -6.01
C CYS A 112 6.53 5.32 -6.95
N GLN A 113 6.31 5.27 -8.27
CA GLN A 113 7.22 5.83 -9.27
C GLN A 113 7.48 7.32 -9.05
N VAL A 114 6.41 8.11 -8.87
CA VAL A 114 6.52 9.56 -8.64
C VAL A 114 7.22 9.86 -7.32
N LYS A 115 6.96 9.07 -6.28
CA LYS A 115 7.60 9.22 -4.98
C LYS A 115 9.09 8.86 -4.98
N ALA A 116 9.48 7.87 -5.78
CA ALA A 116 10.88 7.44 -5.92
C ALA A 116 11.69 8.38 -6.83
N ASN A 117 11.05 8.95 -7.85
CA ASN A 117 11.66 9.84 -8.83
C ASN A 117 10.79 11.10 -9.03
N PRO A 118 10.66 11.96 -8.01
CA PRO A 118 9.91 13.19 -8.17
C PRO A 118 10.67 14.22 -9.01
N PRO A 119 9.97 15.16 -9.69
CA PRO A 119 10.62 16.31 -10.30
C PRO A 119 11.28 17.18 -9.23
N SER A 120 12.21 18.06 -9.63
CA SER A 120 12.66 19.11 -8.74
C SER A 120 11.51 20.07 -8.40
N VAL A 121 11.62 20.79 -7.30
CA VAL A 121 10.60 21.75 -6.86
C VAL A 121 10.27 22.74 -7.97
N ALA A 122 11.31 23.35 -8.58
CA ALA A 122 11.13 24.32 -9.66
C ALA A 122 10.51 23.72 -10.93
N ALA A 123 10.89 22.48 -11.30
CA ALA A 123 10.29 21.78 -12.45
C ALA A 123 8.80 21.47 -12.18
N GLY A 124 8.47 20.95 -10.99
CA GLY A 124 7.10 20.67 -10.61
C GLY A 124 6.20 21.91 -10.58
N GLU A 125 6.70 23.02 -10.01
CA GLU A 125 5.98 24.28 -9.97
C GLU A 125 5.72 24.81 -11.39
N SER A 126 6.76 24.86 -12.23
CA SER A 126 6.65 25.29 -13.62
C SER A 126 5.71 24.41 -14.44
N ALA A 127 5.75 23.09 -14.26
CA ALA A 127 4.89 22.15 -14.97
C ALA A 127 3.40 22.34 -14.59
N VAL A 128 3.09 22.50 -13.29
CA VAL A 128 1.73 22.78 -12.84
C VAL A 128 1.21 24.10 -13.45
N ALA A 129 2.03 25.16 -13.43
CA ALA A 129 1.66 26.45 -14.01
C ALA A 129 1.41 26.38 -15.52
N ARG A 130 2.33 25.77 -16.28
CA ARG A 130 2.20 25.59 -17.74
C ARG A 130 0.94 24.80 -18.11
N VAL A 131 0.73 23.65 -17.46
CA VAL A 131 -0.41 22.77 -17.73
C VAL A 131 -1.72 23.47 -17.43
N ALA A 132 -1.82 24.19 -16.31
CA ALA A 132 -3.05 24.90 -15.96
C ALA A 132 -3.34 26.08 -16.92
N ALA A 133 -2.31 26.81 -17.37
CA ALA A 133 -2.46 27.89 -18.36
C ALA A 133 -2.87 27.32 -19.74
N ARG A 134 -2.19 26.28 -20.23
CA ARG A 134 -2.49 25.61 -21.50
C ARG A 134 -3.90 25.01 -21.50
N ALA A 135 -4.30 24.32 -20.43
CA ALA A 135 -5.63 23.73 -20.31
C ALA A 135 -6.75 24.77 -20.53
N ALA A 136 -6.61 25.96 -19.99
CA ALA A 136 -7.60 27.02 -20.13
C ALA A 136 -7.78 27.52 -21.59
N THR A 137 -6.84 27.25 -22.48
CA THR A 137 -6.88 27.68 -23.90
C THR A 137 -7.41 26.60 -24.86
N ILE A 138 -7.45 25.34 -24.41
CA ILE A 138 -7.89 24.22 -25.25
C ILE A 138 -9.41 24.24 -25.41
N LYS A 139 -9.90 24.39 -26.64
CA LYS A 139 -11.35 24.50 -26.90
C LYS A 139 -12.04 23.16 -27.09
N SER A 140 -11.41 22.19 -27.75
CA SER A 140 -12.02 20.92 -28.16
C SER A 140 -11.10 19.72 -27.82
N PRO A 141 -10.92 19.38 -26.55
CA PRO A 141 -10.09 18.24 -26.16
C PRO A 141 -10.81 16.91 -26.44
N THR A 142 -10.05 15.86 -26.75
CA THR A 142 -10.57 14.50 -26.81
C THR A 142 -10.95 14.04 -25.40
N MET A 143 -12.18 13.61 -25.22
CA MET A 143 -12.68 13.11 -23.94
C MET A 143 -12.51 11.58 -23.86
N PRO A 144 -12.03 11.05 -22.74
CA PRO A 144 -12.09 9.61 -22.50
C PRO A 144 -13.55 9.13 -22.45
N VAL A 145 -13.79 7.97 -23.06
CA VAL A 145 -15.12 7.34 -23.07
C VAL A 145 -15.06 6.07 -22.25
N PHE A 146 -15.87 6.02 -21.18
CA PHE A 146 -16.00 4.86 -20.32
C PHE A 146 -17.40 4.77 -19.70
N ALA A 147 -17.75 3.58 -19.22
CA ALA A 147 -19.08 3.33 -18.65
C ALA A 147 -19.36 4.23 -17.43
N GLY A 148 -20.46 4.98 -17.51
CA GLY A 148 -20.92 5.84 -16.41
C GLY A 148 -20.17 7.17 -16.27
N VAL A 149 -19.44 7.64 -17.27
CA VAL A 149 -18.74 8.94 -17.22
C VAL A 149 -19.70 10.09 -16.85
N ASP A 150 -20.92 10.10 -17.39
CA ASP A 150 -21.92 11.11 -17.10
C ASP A 150 -22.51 11.03 -15.70
N LYS A 151 -22.49 9.85 -15.09
CA LYS A 151 -22.85 9.66 -13.68
C LYS A 151 -21.83 10.32 -12.76
N TRP A 152 -20.54 10.19 -13.11
CA TRP A 152 -19.45 10.58 -12.22
C TRP A 152 -19.00 12.03 -12.38
N PHE A 153 -19.34 12.69 -13.51
CA PHE A 153 -18.86 14.03 -13.79
C PHE A 153 -19.92 14.90 -14.45
N LYS A 154 -20.05 16.14 -14.00
CA LYS A 154 -20.79 17.16 -14.70
C LYS A 154 -20.14 17.49 -16.06
N PRO A 155 -20.91 17.99 -17.06
CA PRO A 155 -20.36 18.32 -18.38
C PRO A 155 -19.16 19.28 -18.34
N GLU A 156 -19.24 20.34 -17.53
CA GLU A 156 -18.17 21.33 -17.36
C GLU A 156 -16.92 20.72 -16.70
N ILE A 157 -17.10 19.77 -15.78
CA ILE A 157 -15.98 19.06 -15.14
C ILE A 157 -15.31 18.11 -16.13
N LYS A 158 -16.09 17.37 -16.94
CA LYS A 158 -15.55 16.53 -18.02
C LYS A 158 -14.68 17.33 -18.98
N LEU A 159 -15.18 18.51 -19.41
CA LEU A 159 -14.44 19.41 -20.28
C LEU A 159 -13.11 19.83 -19.63
N GLY A 160 -13.15 20.35 -18.40
CA GLY A 160 -11.93 20.79 -17.70
C GLY A 160 -10.92 19.68 -17.46
N LEU A 161 -11.37 18.45 -17.13
CA LEU A 161 -10.48 17.29 -16.99
C LEU A 161 -9.87 16.86 -18.33
N ALA A 162 -10.63 16.91 -19.43
CA ALA A 162 -10.12 16.61 -20.78
C ALA A 162 -9.10 17.65 -21.25
N GLN A 163 -9.32 18.93 -20.95
CA GLN A 163 -8.37 20.01 -21.18
C GLN A 163 -7.06 19.79 -20.43
N LEU A 164 -7.14 19.47 -19.12
CA LEU A 164 -5.98 19.13 -18.28
C LEU A 164 -5.25 17.91 -18.82
N ARG A 165 -5.98 16.83 -19.15
CA ARG A 165 -5.41 15.62 -19.73
C ARG A 165 -4.61 15.92 -20.98
N ARG A 166 -5.18 16.71 -21.92
CA ARG A 166 -4.50 17.10 -23.14
C ARG A 166 -3.25 17.93 -22.85
N ALA A 167 -3.35 18.91 -21.94
CA ALA A 167 -2.22 19.76 -21.57
C ALA A 167 -1.08 18.97 -20.90
N ILE A 168 -1.39 17.94 -20.11
CA ILE A 168 -0.38 17.04 -19.51
C ILE A 168 0.33 16.22 -20.59
N LEU A 169 -0.41 15.70 -21.57
CA LEU A 169 0.18 14.93 -22.67
C LEU A 169 1.15 15.76 -23.53
N ASP A 170 1.00 17.08 -23.54
CA ASP A 170 1.89 18.00 -24.25
C ASP A 170 3.18 18.35 -23.49
N GLU A 171 3.36 17.86 -22.25
CA GLU A 171 4.63 17.98 -21.52
C GLU A 171 5.63 16.94 -22.03
N GLU A 172 6.87 17.37 -22.30
CA GLU A 172 7.88 16.52 -22.90
C GLU A 172 8.46 15.50 -21.92
N GLN A 173 8.71 15.93 -20.69
CA GLN A 173 9.39 15.11 -19.68
C GLN A 173 8.41 14.11 -19.01
N LEU A 174 8.72 12.82 -19.11
CA LEU A 174 7.89 11.77 -18.49
C LEU A 174 7.75 11.95 -16.97
N VAL A 175 8.81 12.38 -16.28
CA VAL A 175 8.81 12.62 -14.85
C VAL A 175 7.78 13.70 -14.49
N ASP A 176 7.72 14.79 -15.25
CA ASP A 176 6.75 15.86 -15.05
C ASP A 176 5.34 15.35 -15.33
N ARG A 177 5.11 14.60 -16.44
CA ARG A 177 3.80 14.01 -16.75
C ARG A 177 3.32 13.09 -15.62
N GLN A 178 4.19 12.21 -15.12
CA GLN A 178 3.84 11.29 -14.02
C GLN A 178 3.42 12.04 -12.75
N PHE A 179 4.16 13.07 -12.37
CA PHE A 179 3.81 13.94 -11.25
C PHE A 179 2.45 14.64 -11.46
N LEU A 180 2.24 15.18 -12.66
CA LEU A 180 0.98 15.85 -13.03
C LEU A 180 -0.21 14.87 -13.09
N TRP A 181 0.02 13.60 -13.48
CA TRP A 181 -1.01 12.56 -13.38
C TRP A 181 -1.43 12.28 -11.93
N VAL A 182 -0.49 12.31 -10.99
CA VAL A 182 -0.82 12.19 -9.56
C VAL A 182 -1.63 13.41 -9.09
N CYS A 183 -1.27 14.62 -9.52
CA CYS A 183 -2.07 15.82 -9.25
C CYS A 183 -3.48 15.71 -9.87
N LEU A 184 -3.58 15.22 -11.11
CA LEU A 184 -4.88 15.01 -11.77
C LEU A 184 -5.72 13.94 -11.06
N ALA A 185 -5.11 12.84 -10.60
CA ALA A 185 -5.80 11.78 -9.86
C ALA A 185 -6.48 12.33 -8.59
N GLU A 186 -5.78 13.16 -7.81
CA GLU A 186 -6.35 13.82 -6.63
C GLU A 186 -7.43 14.85 -7.04
N THR A 187 -7.19 15.60 -8.10
CA THR A 187 -8.19 16.52 -8.66
C THR A 187 -9.48 15.79 -9.02
N ILE A 188 -9.40 14.66 -9.73
CA ILE A 188 -10.56 13.83 -10.10
C ILE A 188 -11.34 13.41 -8.85
N ARG A 189 -10.64 12.97 -7.80
CA ARG A 189 -11.29 12.62 -6.54
C ARG A 189 -12.08 13.79 -5.94
N LEU A 190 -11.55 14.99 -6.01
CA LEU A 190 -12.18 16.19 -5.44
C LEU A 190 -13.36 16.73 -6.25
N VAL A 191 -13.28 16.67 -7.60
CA VAL A 191 -14.29 17.28 -8.48
C VAL A 191 -15.35 16.31 -8.98
N SER A 192 -15.16 14.99 -8.82
CA SER A 192 -16.15 14.00 -9.23
C SER A 192 -17.42 14.08 -8.38
N ASN A 193 -18.51 13.48 -8.87
CA ASN A 193 -19.75 13.32 -8.13
C ASN A 193 -19.67 12.23 -7.05
N SER A 194 -18.52 11.62 -6.83
CA SER A 194 -18.29 10.65 -5.75
C SER A 194 -18.01 11.36 -4.42
N ARG A 195 -18.56 10.82 -3.33
CA ARG A 195 -18.32 11.34 -1.97
C ARG A 195 -16.88 11.17 -1.55
N ILE A 196 -16.25 12.24 -1.12
CA ILE A 196 -14.83 12.24 -0.66
C ILE A 196 -14.65 11.71 0.77
N SER A 197 -15.76 11.53 1.52
CA SER A 197 -15.73 10.99 2.90
C SER A 197 -15.57 9.47 2.98
N THR A 198 -15.53 8.80 1.84
CA THR A 198 -15.37 7.32 1.74
C THR A 198 -14.45 6.97 0.58
N PHE A 199 -13.79 5.81 0.69
CA PHE A 199 -13.00 5.25 -0.42
C PHE A 199 -13.85 4.47 -1.43
N LYS A 200 -15.12 4.21 -1.12
CA LYS A 200 -16.06 3.58 -2.05
C LYS A 200 -16.63 4.63 -3.01
N LEU A 201 -16.90 4.21 -4.23
CA LEU A 201 -17.59 5.05 -5.20
C LEU A 201 -19.07 5.14 -4.86
N HIS A 202 -19.45 6.22 -4.18
CA HIS A 202 -20.81 6.59 -3.86
C HIS A 202 -21.10 8.00 -4.37
N THR A 203 -22.10 8.15 -5.24
CA THR A 203 -22.52 9.47 -5.70
C THR A 203 -23.14 10.29 -4.56
N TYR A 204 -22.93 11.58 -4.64
CA TYR A 204 -23.79 12.53 -3.94
C TYR A 204 -25.24 12.41 -4.44
N THR A 205 -26.21 12.96 -3.71
CA THR A 205 -27.57 13.09 -4.22
C THR A 205 -27.63 14.09 -5.38
N SER A 206 -28.70 14.05 -6.18
CA SER A 206 -28.86 14.99 -7.30
C SER A 206 -28.86 16.45 -6.83
N GLU A 207 -29.48 16.75 -5.67
CA GLU A 207 -29.49 18.08 -5.05
C GLU A 207 -28.09 18.51 -4.58
N GLU A 208 -27.34 17.60 -3.96
CA GLU A 208 -25.96 17.87 -3.56
C GLU A 208 -25.08 18.13 -4.78
N ILE A 209 -25.22 17.32 -5.86
CA ILE A 209 -24.49 17.50 -7.12
C ILE A 209 -24.83 18.87 -7.74
N ALA A 210 -26.09 19.23 -7.80
CA ALA A 210 -26.51 20.52 -8.38
C ALA A 210 -25.89 21.72 -7.66
N ARG A 211 -25.83 21.68 -6.32
CA ARG A 211 -25.26 22.75 -5.47
C ARG A 211 -23.73 22.80 -5.46
N ARG A 212 -23.03 21.73 -5.88
CA ARG A 212 -21.57 21.71 -5.88
C ARG A 212 -21.00 22.62 -6.96
N GLU A 213 -20.36 23.68 -6.53
CA GLU A 213 -19.56 24.56 -7.39
C GLU A 213 -18.11 24.04 -7.40
N THR A 214 -17.73 23.34 -8.45
CA THR A 214 -16.39 22.78 -8.64
C THR A 214 -15.85 23.20 -10.00
N ASP A 215 -14.54 23.44 -10.05
CA ASP A 215 -13.79 23.76 -11.25
C ASP A 215 -12.56 22.88 -11.32
N ALA A 216 -12.41 22.11 -12.38
CA ALA A 216 -11.34 21.15 -12.53
C ALA A 216 -9.95 21.81 -12.62
N ILE A 217 -9.83 22.93 -13.36
CA ILE A 217 -8.55 23.62 -13.53
C ILE A 217 -8.14 24.32 -12.22
N LYS A 218 -9.09 24.95 -11.54
CA LYS A 218 -8.83 25.60 -10.24
C LYS A 218 -8.45 24.57 -9.19
N ALA A 219 -9.14 23.44 -9.13
CA ALA A 219 -8.82 22.34 -8.21
C ALA A 219 -7.43 21.76 -8.51
N PHE A 220 -7.11 21.54 -9.79
CA PHE A 220 -5.78 21.07 -10.21
C PHE A 220 -4.65 22.03 -9.79
N LYS A 221 -4.83 23.34 -9.96
CA LYS A 221 -3.86 24.34 -9.48
C LYS A 221 -3.64 24.22 -7.97
N SER A 222 -4.72 24.10 -7.21
CA SER A 222 -4.65 23.97 -5.75
C SER A 222 -3.91 22.69 -5.33
N VAL A 223 -4.26 21.55 -5.91
CA VAL A 223 -3.60 20.26 -5.66
C VAL A 223 -2.13 20.32 -6.08
N GLY A 224 -1.84 20.88 -7.27
CA GLY A 224 -0.48 21.04 -7.76
C GLY A 224 0.39 21.88 -6.83
N SER A 225 -0.11 23.03 -6.38
CA SER A 225 0.61 23.89 -5.41
C SER A 225 0.89 23.18 -4.08
N GLN A 226 -0.09 22.40 -3.56
CA GLN A 226 0.11 21.61 -2.35
C GLN A 226 1.16 20.50 -2.57
N ASN A 227 1.11 19.83 -3.71
CA ASN A 227 2.07 18.78 -4.04
C ASN A 227 3.49 19.33 -4.25
N VAL A 228 3.64 20.52 -4.81
CA VAL A 228 4.95 21.23 -4.89
C VAL A 228 5.49 21.53 -3.50
N ALA A 229 4.66 21.96 -2.55
CA ALA A 229 5.08 22.13 -1.17
C ALA A 229 5.54 20.82 -0.51
N HIS A 230 4.86 19.70 -0.84
CA HIS A 230 5.28 18.36 -0.39
C HIS A 230 6.59 17.91 -1.05
N LEU A 231 6.83 18.23 -2.32
CA LEU A 231 8.13 17.99 -2.98
C LEU A 231 9.26 18.71 -2.24
N LYS A 232 9.04 19.97 -1.85
CA LYS A 232 10.05 20.74 -1.09
C LYS A 232 10.43 20.02 0.20
N GLN A 233 9.45 19.62 1.00
CA GLN A 233 9.70 18.87 2.24
C GLN A 233 10.41 17.53 2.00
N HIS A 234 10.12 16.87 0.89
CA HIS A 234 10.78 15.62 0.51
C HIS A 234 12.26 15.84 0.19
N TRP A 235 12.59 16.84 -0.64
CA TRP A 235 13.96 17.13 -1.01
C TRP A 235 14.77 17.60 0.20
N GLU A 236 14.21 18.47 1.05
CA GLU A 236 14.83 18.87 2.33
C GLU A 236 15.17 17.65 3.21
N ARG A 237 14.29 16.65 3.25
CA ARG A 237 14.55 15.42 4.01
C ARG A 237 15.66 14.56 3.37
N LEU A 238 15.74 14.49 2.06
CA LEU A 238 16.81 13.78 1.37
C LEU A 238 18.17 14.45 1.54
N ASP A 239 18.22 15.79 1.56
CA ASP A 239 19.44 16.55 1.77
C ASP A 239 20.06 16.33 3.17
N LEU A 240 19.27 15.88 4.14
CA LEU A 240 19.75 15.49 5.46
C LEU A 240 20.46 14.12 5.49
N LEU A 241 20.35 13.34 4.42
CA LEU A 241 21.06 12.06 4.34
C LEU A 241 22.55 12.30 4.13
N PRO A 242 23.43 11.47 4.72
CA PRO A 242 24.86 11.57 4.50
C PRO A 242 25.19 11.53 3.01
N ALA A 243 26.00 12.48 2.55
CA ALA A 243 26.44 12.56 1.14
C ALA A 243 27.28 11.36 0.67
N SER A 244 27.43 10.34 1.48
CA SER A 244 28.36 9.20 1.34
C SER A 244 27.84 8.09 0.48
N GLY A 245 26.76 8.24 -0.28
CA GLY A 245 26.18 7.03 -0.77
C GLY A 245 25.73 7.03 -2.22
N LYS A 246 25.82 5.86 -2.82
CA LYS A 246 25.05 5.43 -3.98
C LYS A 246 23.57 5.75 -3.73
N LYS A 247 22.92 6.44 -4.66
CA LYS A 247 21.46 6.65 -4.62
C LYS A 247 20.77 5.29 -4.48
N PRO A 248 19.84 5.12 -3.52
CA PRO A 248 19.11 3.87 -3.36
C PRO A 248 18.45 3.43 -4.66
N HIS A 249 18.53 2.16 -4.98
CA HIS A 249 17.88 1.56 -6.14
C HIS A 249 16.43 1.20 -5.80
N VAL A 250 15.50 1.55 -6.69
CA VAL A 250 14.09 1.19 -6.56
C VAL A 250 13.67 0.32 -7.75
N LEU A 251 13.13 -0.85 -7.46
CA LEU A 251 12.50 -1.74 -8.43
C LEU A 251 11.01 -1.86 -8.10
N LEU A 252 10.17 -1.41 -9.01
CA LEU A 252 8.71 -1.49 -8.90
C LEU A 252 8.17 -2.42 -9.97
N LEU A 253 7.40 -3.40 -9.55
CA LEU A 253 6.86 -4.45 -10.39
C LEU A 253 5.34 -4.42 -10.34
N PRO A 254 4.66 -3.97 -11.44
CA PRO A 254 3.21 -4.09 -11.52
C PRO A 254 2.83 -5.57 -11.63
N GLY A 255 1.90 -6.01 -10.76
CA GLY A 255 1.42 -7.39 -10.77
C GLY A 255 1.16 -7.96 -9.39
N SER A 256 0.70 -9.20 -9.37
CA SER A 256 0.36 -9.93 -8.16
C SER A 256 1.60 -10.50 -7.48
N VAL A 257 1.59 -10.53 -6.15
CA VAL A 257 2.56 -11.28 -5.35
C VAL A 257 2.62 -12.78 -5.73
N SER A 258 1.59 -13.29 -6.39
CA SER A 258 1.54 -14.67 -6.90
C SER A 258 2.36 -14.85 -8.19
N ASP A 259 2.79 -13.78 -8.84
CA ASP A 259 3.55 -13.85 -10.09
C ASP A 259 5.01 -14.25 -9.79
N SER A 260 5.50 -15.24 -10.52
CA SER A 260 6.75 -15.96 -10.20
C SER A 260 8.04 -15.26 -10.65
N TRP A 261 7.96 -14.06 -11.23
CA TRP A 261 9.07 -13.40 -11.93
C TRP A 261 9.95 -12.44 -11.10
N ILE A 262 9.72 -12.37 -9.78
CA ILE A 262 10.63 -11.65 -8.87
C ILE A 262 11.81 -12.55 -8.51
N ALA A 263 13.03 -12.05 -8.73
CA ALA A 263 14.26 -12.80 -8.50
C ALA A 263 14.37 -13.35 -7.06
N PRO A 264 14.82 -14.61 -6.88
CA PRO A 264 14.92 -15.23 -5.56
C PRO A 264 16.07 -14.66 -4.72
N ARG A 265 15.94 -14.74 -3.38
CA ARG A 265 16.98 -14.58 -2.34
C ARG A 265 17.77 -13.27 -2.35
N GLN A 266 17.07 -12.13 -2.45
CA GLN A 266 17.77 -10.84 -2.46
C GLN A 266 17.42 -9.93 -1.27
N ALA A 267 16.20 -10.03 -0.71
CA ALA A 267 15.77 -9.11 0.32
C ALA A 267 16.33 -9.46 1.70
N ASP A 268 16.92 -8.47 2.34
CA ASP A 268 17.35 -8.53 3.74
C ASP A 268 16.18 -8.34 4.71
N VAL A 269 15.16 -7.59 4.26
CA VAL A 269 14.02 -7.18 5.06
C VAL A 269 12.74 -7.34 4.23
N LEU A 270 11.74 -8.00 4.78
CA LEU A 270 10.36 -7.91 4.33
C LEU A 270 9.61 -6.95 5.26
N MET A 271 9.00 -5.91 4.70
CA MET A 271 8.17 -5.00 5.49
C MET A 271 6.91 -4.69 4.71
N THR A 272 5.75 -5.09 5.24
CA THR A 272 4.52 -5.03 4.46
C THR A 272 3.26 -4.92 5.32
N SER A 273 2.17 -4.49 4.70
CA SER A 273 0.81 -4.54 5.24
C SER A 273 -0.11 -5.19 4.20
N PRO A 274 -0.28 -6.51 4.23
CA PRO A 274 -1.16 -7.20 3.30
C PRO A 274 -2.62 -6.78 3.50
N PRO A 275 -3.52 -7.02 2.54
CA PRO A 275 -4.95 -6.85 2.77
C PRO A 275 -5.42 -7.71 3.96
N TYR A 276 -6.22 -7.11 4.87
CA TYR A 276 -6.72 -7.82 6.07
C TYR A 276 -7.95 -8.70 5.79
N GLY A 277 -8.31 -8.87 4.54
CA GLY A 277 -9.44 -9.65 4.05
C GLY A 277 -9.75 -9.34 2.60
N ASP A 278 -10.82 -9.93 2.04
CA ASP A 278 -11.23 -9.64 0.68
C ASP A 278 -11.54 -8.13 0.50
N ASN A 279 -11.01 -7.52 -0.56
CA ASN A 279 -11.11 -6.07 -0.78
C ASN A 279 -12.55 -5.59 -1.01
N LYS A 280 -13.45 -6.45 -1.49
CA LYS A 280 -14.87 -6.08 -1.66
C LYS A 280 -15.54 -5.70 -0.34
N THR A 281 -15.14 -6.34 0.76
CA THR A 281 -15.76 -6.13 2.07
C THR A 281 -14.91 -5.30 3.02
N THR A 282 -13.63 -5.08 2.69
CA THR A 282 -12.69 -4.31 3.52
C THR A 282 -12.37 -2.94 2.89
N VAL A 283 -11.25 -2.82 2.21
CA VAL A 283 -10.78 -1.58 1.60
C VAL A 283 -10.86 -1.71 0.08
N PRO A 284 -11.74 -0.96 -0.60
CA PRO A 284 -11.94 -1.08 -2.03
C PRO A 284 -10.91 -0.24 -2.79
N TYR A 285 -9.70 -0.75 -2.92
CA TYR A 285 -8.61 -0.08 -3.64
C TYR A 285 -8.94 0.11 -5.12
N GLY A 286 -9.58 -0.88 -5.76
CA GLY A 286 -10.00 -0.82 -7.14
C GLY A 286 -11.04 0.28 -7.38
N GLN A 287 -12.06 0.39 -6.53
CA GLN A 287 -13.06 1.46 -6.65
C GLN A 287 -12.42 2.85 -6.51
N HIS A 288 -11.48 3.00 -5.57
CA HIS A 288 -10.81 4.27 -5.35
C HIS A 288 -9.95 4.69 -6.55
N SER A 289 -9.32 3.74 -7.22
CA SER A 289 -8.43 3.97 -8.35
C SER A 289 -9.15 4.05 -9.69
N TYR A 290 -10.39 3.57 -9.77
CA TYR A 290 -11.12 3.42 -11.03
C TYR A 290 -11.28 4.73 -11.80
N LEU A 291 -11.79 5.79 -11.15
CA LEU A 291 -11.99 7.07 -11.84
C LEU A 291 -10.66 7.72 -12.25
N PRO A 292 -9.63 7.83 -11.40
CA PRO A 292 -8.32 8.32 -11.83
C PRO A 292 -7.75 7.58 -13.03
N LEU A 293 -7.76 6.25 -13.02
CA LEU A 293 -7.19 5.42 -14.10
C LEU A 293 -7.92 5.60 -15.44
N GLN A 294 -9.20 5.98 -15.46
CA GLN A 294 -9.92 6.30 -16.71
C GLN A 294 -9.41 7.57 -17.41
N TRP A 295 -8.74 8.45 -16.68
CA TRP A 295 -8.25 9.74 -17.21
C TRP A 295 -6.75 9.78 -17.43
N ILE A 296 -5.96 8.97 -16.73
CA ILE A 296 -4.51 8.88 -16.87
C ILE A 296 -4.15 8.23 -18.23
N PHE A 297 -3.06 8.67 -18.82
CA PHE A 297 -2.52 7.99 -20.00
C PHE A 297 -1.71 6.77 -19.55
N HIS A 298 -2.18 5.58 -19.90
CA HIS A 298 -1.68 4.32 -19.34
C HIS A 298 -0.23 4.03 -19.71
N ALA A 299 0.25 4.52 -20.87
CA ALA A 299 1.65 4.37 -21.27
C ALA A 299 2.64 5.15 -20.37
N ASP A 300 2.17 6.10 -19.58
CA ASP A 300 3.00 6.81 -18.59
C ASP A 300 3.07 6.08 -17.25
N ILE A 301 2.27 5.04 -17.05
CA ILE A 301 2.32 4.17 -15.87
C ILE A 301 3.42 3.11 -16.09
N PRO A 302 4.33 2.88 -15.13
CA PRO A 302 5.38 1.88 -15.29
C PRO A 302 4.82 0.47 -15.53
N GLY A 303 5.43 -0.26 -16.44
CA GLY A 303 5.07 -1.63 -16.80
C GLY A 303 4.00 -1.72 -17.89
N VAL A 304 3.46 -2.91 -18.08
CA VAL A 304 2.38 -3.15 -19.06
C VAL A 304 1.03 -2.98 -18.35
N PHE A 305 0.24 -2.05 -18.88
CA PHE A 305 -1.11 -1.81 -18.36
C PHE A 305 -2.09 -2.84 -18.92
N ASP A 306 -2.80 -3.53 -18.03
CA ASP A 306 -3.88 -4.45 -18.40
C ASP A 306 -5.22 -3.67 -18.44
N GLU A 307 -5.71 -3.38 -19.65
CA GLU A 307 -6.98 -2.66 -19.85
C GLU A 307 -8.18 -3.38 -19.23
N SER A 308 -8.11 -4.70 -19.03
CA SER A 308 -9.18 -5.45 -18.38
C SER A 308 -9.42 -5.02 -16.93
N LEU A 309 -8.45 -4.37 -16.29
CA LEU A 309 -8.58 -3.80 -14.94
C LEU A 309 -9.66 -2.72 -14.86
N LEU A 310 -10.00 -2.10 -15.99
CA LEU A 310 -11.00 -1.03 -16.10
C LEU A 310 -12.37 -1.50 -16.58
N GLU A 311 -12.58 -2.81 -16.84
CA GLU A 311 -13.88 -3.37 -17.23
C GLU A 311 -14.98 -3.11 -16.18
N SER A 312 -14.59 -3.04 -14.90
CA SER A 312 -15.53 -2.69 -13.84
C SER A 312 -14.84 -2.02 -12.65
N THR A 313 -15.61 -1.27 -11.86
CA THR A 313 -15.13 -0.63 -10.63
C THR A 313 -14.57 -1.61 -9.58
N HIS A 314 -14.80 -2.91 -9.75
CA HIS A 314 -14.40 -3.95 -8.80
C HIS A 314 -13.30 -4.88 -9.35
N ARG A 315 -12.85 -4.69 -10.59
CA ARG A 315 -11.96 -5.65 -11.24
C ARG A 315 -10.65 -5.85 -10.49
N ILE A 316 -9.99 -4.76 -10.12
CA ILE A 316 -8.75 -4.79 -9.32
C ILE A 316 -9.00 -5.51 -7.97
N ASP A 317 -10.10 -5.19 -7.29
CA ASP A 317 -10.45 -5.81 -6.01
C ASP A 317 -10.77 -7.31 -6.16
N LEU A 318 -11.27 -7.74 -7.33
CA LEU A 318 -11.53 -9.15 -7.65
C LEU A 318 -10.25 -9.95 -7.94
N MET A 319 -9.25 -9.32 -8.50
CA MET A 319 -7.95 -9.94 -8.77
C MET A 319 -7.04 -9.98 -7.54
N SER A 320 -7.40 -9.26 -6.48
CA SER A 320 -6.73 -9.29 -5.19
C SER A 320 -7.06 -10.57 -4.40
N LEU A 321 -6.43 -10.72 -3.22
CA LEU A 321 -6.60 -11.88 -2.34
C LEU A 321 -8.08 -12.13 -2.02
N GLY A 322 -8.52 -13.40 -2.13
CA GLY A 322 -9.89 -13.80 -1.83
C GLY A 322 -10.91 -13.49 -2.93
N GLY A 323 -10.47 -13.05 -4.11
CA GLY A 323 -11.36 -12.68 -5.21
C GLY A 323 -12.08 -13.87 -5.88
N SER A 324 -11.54 -15.09 -5.81
CA SER A 324 -12.09 -16.29 -6.42
C SER A 324 -12.52 -17.32 -5.38
N PHE A 325 -13.79 -17.72 -5.42
CA PHE A 325 -14.34 -18.78 -4.53
C PHE A 325 -14.14 -20.20 -5.06
N LYS A 326 -13.53 -20.38 -6.24
CA LYS A 326 -13.22 -21.69 -6.77
C LYS A 326 -12.34 -22.46 -5.79
N GLN A 327 -12.69 -23.71 -5.51
CA GLN A 327 -11.94 -24.61 -4.60
C GLN A 327 -11.74 -24.07 -3.16
N ALA A 328 -12.52 -23.08 -2.72
CA ALA A 328 -12.37 -22.54 -1.36
C ALA A 328 -12.58 -23.62 -0.28
N ASP A 329 -13.66 -24.39 -0.38
CA ASP A 329 -13.94 -25.46 0.58
C ASP A 329 -12.91 -26.62 0.50
N ALA A 330 -12.37 -26.93 -0.70
CA ALA A 330 -11.35 -27.95 -0.88
C ALA A 330 -10.01 -27.60 -0.20
N SER A 331 -9.72 -26.33 0.00
CA SER A 331 -8.50 -25.90 0.70
C SER A 331 -8.58 -25.98 2.23
N ARG A 332 -9.76 -26.28 2.80
CA ARG A 332 -10.00 -26.25 4.25
C ARG A 332 -9.02 -27.11 5.03
N ASP A 333 -8.89 -28.39 4.65
CA ASP A 333 -8.09 -29.35 5.41
C ASP A 333 -6.60 -28.99 5.39
N GLU A 334 -6.08 -28.55 4.27
CA GLU A 334 -4.70 -28.11 4.13
C GLU A 334 -4.43 -26.88 5.00
N LEU A 335 -5.30 -25.88 4.93
CA LEU A 335 -5.17 -24.66 5.73
C LEU A 335 -5.29 -24.93 7.24
N CYS A 336 -6.21 -25.80 7.63
CA CYS A 336 -6.40 -26.21 9.03
C CYS A 336 -5.23 -27.06 9.59
N LYS A 337 -4.47 -27.74 8.73
CA LYS A 337 -3.21 -28.41 9.13
C LYS A 337 -2.12 -27.39 9.43
N LYS A 338 -2.06 -26.28 8.69
CA LYS A 338 -1.06 -25.22 8.87
C LYS A 338 -1.43 -24.23 9.98
N SER A 339 -2.74 -24.05 10.28
CA SER A 339 -3.21 -23.12 11.30
C SER A 339 -4.24 -23.76 12.23
N ALA A 340 -3.84 -24.00 13.48
CA ALA A 340 -4.70 -24.47 14.55
C ALA A 340 -5.79 -23.44 14.88
N THR A 341 -5.39 -22.17 14.94
CA THR A 341 -6.30 -21.02 15.17
C THR A 341 -7.42 -20.98 14.12
N LEU A 342 -7.10 -21.17 12.84
CA LEU A 342 -8.11 -21.22 11.78
C LEU A 342 -9.05 -22.39 11.97
N ARG A 343 -8.52 -23.57 12.27
CA ARG A 343 -9.29 -24.79 12.53
C ARG A 343 -10.31 -24.61 13.66
N GLU A 344 -9.91 -23.97 14.74
CA GLU A 344 -10.76 -23.71 15.92
C GLU A 344 -11.75 -22.56 15.70
N TRP A 345 -11.43 -21.64 14.80
CA TRP A 345 -12.28 -20.50 14.51
C TRP A 345 -13.38 -20.80 13.49
N LEU A 346 -13.10 -21.60 12.45
CA LEU A 346 -14.03 -21.89 11.33
C LEU A 346 -15.42 -22.41 11.76
N PRO A 347 -15.55 -23.28 12.79
CA PRO A 347 -16.87 -23.75 13.23
C PRO A 347 -17.85 -22.63 13.60
N ARG A 348 -17.36 -21.45 13.98
CA ARG A 348 -18.20 -20.28 14.32
C ARG A 348 -19.00 -19.72 13.17
N ILE A 349 -18.63 -20.12 11.92
CA ILE A 349 -19.28 -19.65 10.69
C ILE A 349 -19.68 -20.80 9.75
N ASP A 350 -19.54 -22.06 10.15
CA ASP A 350 -19.82 -23.24 9.31
C ASP A 350 -21.26 -23.28 8.77
N GLU A 351 -22.23 -22.82 9.55
CA GLU A 351 -23.63 -22.70 9.15
C GLU A 351 -23.88 -21.58 8.11
N ARG A 352 -22.85 -20.83 7.71
CA ARG A 352 -22.91 -19.72 6.74
C ARG A 352 -21.99 -20.00 5.55
N PRO A 353 -22.39 -20.87 4.59
CA PRO A 353 -21.51 -21.33 3.51
C PRO A 353 -20.88 -20.20 2.68
N ALA A 354 -21.62 -19.13 2.39
CA ALA A 354 -21.11 -17.97 1.65
C ALA A 354 -19.99 -17.23 2.42
N LEU A 355 -20.12 -17.12 3.74
CA LEU A 355 -19.13 -16.46 4.59
C LEU A 355 -17.89 -17.34 4.76
N ARG A 356 -18.09 -18.64 4.97
CA ARG A 356 -17.02 -19.64 5.04
C ARG A 356 -16.17 -19.64 3.77
N LYS A 357 -16.81 -19.69 2.59
CA LYS A 357 -16.11 -19.63 1.30
C LYS A 357 -15.28 -18.37 1.14
N LYS A 358 -15.78 -17.21 1.60
CA LYS A 358 -15.01 -15.97 1.59
C LYS A 358 -13.75 -16.04 2.45
N VAL A 359 -13.86 -16.57 3.66
CA VAL A 359 -12.73 -16.72 4.58
C VAL A 359 -11.71 -17.70 4.01
N LEU A 360 -12.14 -18.89 3.61
CA LEU A 360 -11.24 -19.91 3.06
C LEU A 360 -10.56 -19.45 1.77
N SER A 361 -11.29 -18.79 0.87
CA SER A 361 -10.72 -18.20 -0.35
C SER A 361 -9.62 -17.18 -0.01
N PHE A 362 -9.90 -16.26 0.91
CA PHE A 362 -8.92 -15.26 1.32
C PHE A 362 -7.68 -15.89 1.98
N VAL A 363 -7.87 -16.81 2.95
CA VAL A 363 -6.74 -17.45 3.65
C VAL A 363 -5.91 -18.32 2.71
N ARG A 364 -6.54 -19.01 1.76
CA ARG A 364 -5.84 -19.80 0.72
C ARG A 364 -4.93 -18.91 -0.14
N ASP A 365 -5.48 -17.81 -0.66
CA ASP A 365 -4.72 -16.93 -1.54
C ASP A 365 -3.62 -16.20 -0.75
N TYR A 366 -3.90 -15.86 0.51
CA TYR A 366 -2.92 -15.26 1.41
C TYR A 366 -1.79 -16.24 1.76
N GLN A 367 -2.11 -17.48 2.09
CA GLN A 367 -1.11 -18.53 2.34
C GLN A 367 -0.20 -18.74 1.13
N ARG A 368 -0.78 -18.79 -0.09
CA ARG A 368 0.01 -18.87 -1.33
C ARG A 368 0.91 -17.65 -1.51
N ALA A 369 0.41 -16.46 -1.22
CA ALA A 369 1.21 -15.26 -1.25
C ALA A 369 2.39 -15.35 -0.28
N LEU A 370 2.17 -15.76 0.98
CA LEU A 370 3.23 -15.94 1.97
C LEU A 370 4.28 -16.97 1.52
N SER A 371 3.85 -18.14 1.04
CA SER A 371 4.78 -19.17 0.54
C SER A 371 5.60 -18.70 -0.67
N ASN A 372 5.07 -17.78 -1.48
CA ASN A 372 5.82 -17.16 -2.59
C ASN A 372 6.84 -16.12 -2.12
N LEU A 373 6.76 -15.62 -0.88
CA LEU A 373 7.70 -14.64 -0.34
C LEU A 373 9.00 -15.29 0.15
N SER A 374 8.90 -16.44 0.82
CA SER A 374 10.06 -17.11 1.45
C SER A 374 11.24 -17.32 0.49
N PRO A 375 11.07 -17.76 -0.77
CA PRO A 375 12.19 -17.90 -1.70
C PRO A 375 12.88 -16.60 -2.09
N ARG A 376 12.25 -15.44 -1.83
CA ARG A 376 12.78 -14.10 -2.19
C ARG A 376 13.58 -13.47 -1.07
N LEU A 377 13.47 -14.03 0.13
CA LEU A 377 14.15 -13.56 1.33
C LEU A 377 15.50 -14.26 1.48
N LYS A 378 16.49 -13.51 1.94
CA LYS A 378 17.74 -14.11 2.41
C LYS A 378 17.47 -14.96 3.65
N ASN A 379 18.27 -15.96 3.84
CA ASN A 379 18.25 -16.73 5.08
C ASN A 379 18.59 -15.83 6.28
N GLY A 380 17.72 -15.79 7.28
CA GLY A 380 17.83 -14.90 8.42
C GLY A 380 17.24 -13.50 8.19
N ALA A 381 16.54 -13.25 7.07
CA ALA A 381 15.87 -11.98 6.80
C ALA A 381 14.80 -11.66 7.87
N PHE A 382 14.74 -10.40 8.31
CA PHE A 382 13.70 -9.94 9.21
C PHE A 382 12.43 -9.56 8.46
N CYS A 383 11.28 -9.94 9.01
CA CYS A 383 9.99 -9.71 8.40
C CYS A 383 9.08 -8.96 9.37
N PHE A 384 8.51 -7.84 8.90
CA PHE A 384 7.59 -7.00 9.66
C PHE A 384 6.24 -6.98 8.95
N PHE A 385 5.21 -7.56 9.57
CA PHE A 385 3.85 -7.57 9.05
C PHE A 385 2.97 -6.65 9.88
N THR A 386 2.54 -5.51 9.32
CA THR A 386 1.52 -4.66 9.94
C THR A 386 0.16 -5.25 9.65
N LEU A 387 -0.53 -5.73 10.68
CA LEU A 387 -1.76 -6.51 10.57
C LEU A 387 -2.86 -5.91 11.45
N GLY A 388 -4.10 -5.94 10.94
CA GLY A 388 -5.28 -5.54 11.68
C GLY A 388 -6.29 -6.69 11.79
N GLU A 389 -6.93 -6.82 12.94
CA GLU A 389 -8.02 -7.76 13.10
C GLU A 389 -9.33 -7.17 12.57
N ARG A 390 -10.08 -7.96 11.83
CA ARG A 390 -11.39 -7.60 11.32
C ARG A 390 -12.50 -8.47 11.92
N ARG A 391 -13.73 -8.04 11.76
CA ARG A 391 -14.90 -8.87 12.07
C ARG A 391 -15.44 -9.58 10.85
N VAL A 392 -15.74 -10.86 10.99
CA VAL A 392 -16.38 -11.70 9.99
C VAL A 392 -17.63 -12.30 10.63
N GLY A 393 -18.82 -12.00 10.13
CA GLY A 393 -20.07 -12.50 10.69
C GLY A 393 -20.29 -12.16 12.17
N LYS A 394 -19.88 -10.97 12.62
CA LYS A 394 -19.90 -10.48 14.01
C LYS A 394 -18.80 -11.07 14.91
N GLN A 395 -18.02 -12.01 14.45
CA GLN A 395 -16.91 -12.63 15.20
C GLN A 395 -15.59 -11.92 14.83
N THR A 396 -14.71 -11.72 15.80
CA THR A 396 -13.33 -11.28 15.53
C THR A 396 -12.60 -12.40 14.80
N PHE A 397 -11.99 -12.06 13.66
CA PHE A 397 -11.19 -13.00 12.90
C PHE A 397 -9.73 -12.86 13.35
N PRO A 398 -9.12 -13.91 13.91
CA PRO A 398 -7.79 -13.84 14.53
C PRO A 398 -6.68 -13.87 13.47
N PHE A 399 -6.64 -12.82 12.63
CA PHE A 399 -5.80 -12.79 11.43
C PHE A 399 -4.30 -12.79 11.78
N VAL A 400 -3.91 -12.14 12.89
CA VAL A 400 -2.51 -12.09 13.33
C VAL A 400 -2.01 -13.49 13.70
N ASP A 401 -2.80 -14.24 14.49
CA ASP A 401 -2.43 -15.58 14.94
C ASP A 401 -2.39 -16.57 13.76
N ILE A 402 -3.36 -16.48 12.85
CA ILE A 402 -3.36 -17.27 11.62
C ILE A 402 -2.13 -16.94 10.78
N THR A 403 -1.77 -15.67 10.62
CA THR A 403 -0.57 -15.26 9.88
C THR A 403 0.70 -15.83 10.52
N ARG A 404 0.82 -15.74 11.84
CA ARG A 404 1.93 -16.31 12.60
C ARG A 404 2.09 -17.80 12.33
N GLU A 405 1.02 -18.56 12.44
CA GLU A 405 1.03 -20.01 12.25
C GLU A 405 1.38 -20.41 10.80
N LEU A 406 0.85 -19.67 9.81
CA LEU A 406 1.18 -19.90 8.40
C LEU A 406 2.66 -19.61 8.11
N LEU A 407 3.22 -18.54 8.68
CA LEU A 407 4.63 -18.20 8.53
C LEU A 407 5.54 -19.23 9.21
N ILE A 408 5.18 -19.71 10.41
CA ILE A 408 5.93 -20.78 11.11
C ILE A 408 5.91 -22.06 10.26
N ALA A 409 4.76 -22.39 9.65
CA ALA A 409 4.67 -23.55 8.76
C ALA A 409 5.52 -23.41 7.48
N ASP A 410 5.84 -22.18 7.08
CA ASP A 410 6.72 -21.86 5.95
C ASP A 410 8.18 -21.57 6.37
N GLY A 411 8.58 -21.94 7.62
CA GLY A 411 9.96 -21.89 8.10
C GLY A 411 10.38 -20.57 8.75
N HIS A 412 9.43 -19.72 9.16
CA HIS A 412 9.74 -18.52 9.94
C HIS A 412 9.79 -18.82 11.45
N GLU A 413 10.57 -18.04 12.16
CA GLU A 413 10.61 -17.98 13.63
C GLU A 413 10.00 -16.66 14.08
N GLU A 414 9.10 -16.69 15.08
CA GLU A 414 8.57 -15.48 15.68
C GLU A 414 9.63 -14.80 16.53
N VAL A 415 9.85 -13.51 16.29
CA VAL A 415 10.68 -12.66 17.15
C VAL A 415 9.82 -12.04 18.24
N MET A 416 8.77 -11.31 17.87
CA MET A 416 7.82 -10.72 18.80
C MET A 416 6.58 -10.19 18.07
N THR A 417 5.58 -9.80 18.83
CA THR A 417 4.41 -9.07 18.33
C THR A 417 4.26 -7.75 19.10
N ILE A 418 4.25 -6.63 18.36
CA ILE A 418 4.06 -5.29 18.90
C ILE A 418 2.58 -4.94 18.79
N GLU A 419 1.95 -4.57 19.91
CA GLU A 419 0.58 -4.08 19.93
C GLU A 419 0.55 -2.56 19.80
N ARG A 420 -0.43 -2.03 19.05
CA ARG A 420 -0.64 -0.60 18.93
C ARG A 420 -2.12 -0.24 18.85
N VAL A 421 -2.47 0.88 19.46
CA VAL A 421 -3.82 1.43 19.44
C VAL A 421 -3.93 2.46 18.31
N LEU A 422 -4.96 2.34 17.47
CA LEU A 422 -5.23 3.34 16.46
C LEU A 422 -5.90 4.58 17.08
N PRO A 423 -5.33 5.79 16.90
CA PRO A 423 -5.95 7.02 17.36
C PRO A 423 -7.38 7.21 16.81
N GLY A 424 -8.26 7.84 17.59
CA GLY A 424 -9.66 8.07 17.19
C GLY A 424 -9.82 8.86 15.88
N SER A 425 -8.89 9.77 15.57
CA SER A 425 -8.84 10.51 14.31
C SER A 425 -8.59 9.63 13.09
N ARG A 426 -7.80 8.57 13.23
CA ARG A 426 -7.52 7.58 12.16
C ARG A 426 -8.65 6.56 12.02
N LYS A 427 -9.39 6.28 13.10
CA LYS A 427 -10.58 5.39 13.06
C LYS A 427 -11.70 5.93 12.16
N ARG A 428 -11.80 7.25 11.95
CA ARG A 428 -12.79 7.85 11.05
C ARG A 428 -12.59 7.48 9.57
N MET A 429 -11.38 7.15 9.18
CA MET A 429 -11.02 6.75 7.81
C MET A 429 -11.06 5.24 7.60
N ALA A 430 -11.05 4.43 8.68
CA ALA A 430 -11.25 3.00 8.57
C ALA A 430 -12.67 2.73 8.08
N ALA A 431 -12.80 1.89 7.03
CA ALA A 431 -14.12 1.52 6.53
C ALA A 431 -14.95 0.94 7.68
N LYS A 432 -16.06 1.60 8.01
CA LYS A 432 -17.03 1.01 8.92
C LYS A 432 -17.49 -0.30 8.30
N ASN A 433 -17.36 -1.40 9.03
CA ASN A 433 -17.99 -2.63 8.61
C ASN A 433 -19.52 -2.41 8.55
N SER A 434 -20.25 -3.36 7.99
CA SER A 434 -21.73 -3.34 7.91
C SER A 434 -22.43 -3.12 9.25
N GLN A 435 -21.71 -3.07 10.36
CA GLN A 435 -22.19 -2.90 11.74
C GLN A 435 -21.68 -1.62 12.40
N GLY A 436 -21.04 -0.72 11.67
CA GLY A 436 -20.56 0.57 12.17
C GLY A 436 -19.33 0.52 13.09
N ALA A 437 -18.74 -0.66 13.33
CA ALA A 437 -17.53 -0.79 14.12
C ALA A 437 -16.27 -0.59 13.29
N THR A 438 -15.32 0.21 13.78
CA THR A 438 -14.03 0.43 13.17
C THR A 438 -12.97 -0.46 13.84
N MET A 439 -11.91 -0.81 13.11
CA MET A 439 -10.73 -1.47 13.67
C MET A 439 -10.10 -0.55 14.73
N ALA A 440 -9.88 -1.09 15.92
CA ALA A 440 -9.36 -0.32 17.06
C ALA A 440 -7.88 -0.62 17.34
N GLN A 441 -7.39 -1.77 16.91
CA GLN A 441 -6.04 -2.26 17.21
C GLN A 441 -5.39 -2.76 15.92
N GLU A 442 -4.12 -2.49 15.79
CA GLU A 442 -3.20 -3.12 14.84
C GLU A 442 -2.06 -3.76 15.61
N ARG A 443 -1.43 -4.74 14.99
CA ARG A 443 -0.24 -5.40 15.51
C ARG A 443 0.84 -5.43 14.44
N VAL A 444 2.09 -5.30 14.86
CA VAL A 444 3.23 -5.60 14.00
C VAL A 444 3.79 -6.95 14.44
N LEU A 445 3.56 -7.96 13.63
CA LEU A 445 4.17 -9.28 13.81
C LEU A 445 5.57 -9.23 13.22
N VAL A 446 6.57 -9.49 14.06
CA VAL A 446 7.98 -9.53 13.67
C VAL A 446 8.43 -11.00 13.66
N THR A 447 8.91 -11.45 12.52
CA THR A 447 9.43 -12.80 12.35
C THR A 447 10.81 -12.78 11.69
N ARG A 448 11.52 -13.91 11.72
CA ARG A 448 12.76 -14.14 11.00
C ARG A 448 12.58 -15.30 10.04
N ALA A 449 12.91 -15.12 8.77
CA ALA A 449 12.76 -16.13 7.74
C ALA A 449 14.00 -17.03 7.71
N TRP A 450 13.79 -18.34 7.85
CA TRP A 450 14.81 -19.35 7.63
C TRP A 450 14.42 -20.16 6.40
N GLY A 451 15.30 -20.31 5.42
CA GLY A 451 15.02 -21.18 4.28
C GLY A 451 14.61 -22.57 4.77
N ALA A 452 13.59 -23.15 4.17
CA ALA A 452 13.27 -24.56 4.40
C ALA A 452 14.57 -25.33 4.23
N GLY A 453 14.99 -26.02 5.31
CA GLY A 453 16.33 -26.56 5.47
C GLY A 453 16.84 -27.29 4.22
N GLU A 454 18.05 -26.93 3.81
CA GLU A 454 18.90 -27.78 2.99
C GLU A 454 19.37 -28.99 3.81
#